data_55dd480d1b194e87df92813db80a867b
#
_entry.id   55dd480d1b194e87df92813db80a867b
#
_cell.length_a   1.000
_cell.length_b   1.000
_cell.length_c   1.000
_cell.angle_alpha   90.00
_cell.angle_beta   90.00
_cell.angle_gamma   90.00
#
_symmetry.space_group_name_H-M   'P 1'
#
loop_
_entity.id
_entity.type
_entity.pdbx_description
1 polymer ?
#
loop_
_entity_poly.entity_id
_entity_poly.type
_entity_poly.pdbx_seq_one_letter_code
_entity_poly.pdbx_strand_id
1 'polypeptide(L)'
;MFFKEKVRRKFILIRKKKYFQVKKNYFKPLLQLIIKKKKKNISLYYPSNYEVDTTKLFKALGGTKSYLTSLPVISHNGTMKFVQWKLRDPLRVNNYGFLEPVNQKRMISPDLFVVPLLAYDRFRNRLGYGKGYYDRFLKKHRKSNRNFLTIGLAFSFQKYKKIPTSKHDVKLDYILTEKGIF
;
A
#
# COMPACT_ATOMS: atom_id res chain seq x y z
N MET A 1 12.02 -2.48 20.40
CA MET A 1 10.82 -3.22 19.94
C MET A 1 9.53 -2.64 20.55
N PHE A 2 9.46 -2.44 21.86
CA PHE A 2 8.32 -1.87 22.61
C PHE A 2 7.78 -0.53 22.05
N PHE A 3 8.63 0.39 21.61
CA PHE A 3 8.18 1.69 21.16
C PHE A 3 7.35 1.64 19.88
N LYS A 4 7.80 0.89 18.83
CA LYS A 4 7.02 0.74 17.59
C LYS A 4 5.65 0.11 17.86
N GLU A 5 5.56 -0.84 18.79
CA GLU A 5 4.31 -1.50 19.14
C GLU A 5 3.32 -0.54 19.83
N LYS A 6 3.80 0.28 20.77
CA LYS A 6 3.00 1.32 21.41
C LYS A 6 2.44 2.32 20.37
N VAL A 7 3.27 2.72 19.41
CA VAL A 7 2.84 3.62 18.32
C VAL A 7 1.82 2.94 17.41
N ARG A 8 1.98 1.65 17.06
CA ARG A 8 0.99 0.90 16.26
C ARG A 8 -0.38 0.89 16.94
N ARG A 9 -0.44 0.48 18.22
CA ARG A 9 -1.70 0.46 19.01
C ARG A 9 -2.37 1.84 19.02
N LYS A 10 -1.60 2.89 19.27
CA LYS A 10 -2.09 4.27 19.25
C LYS A 10 -2.72 4.61 17.89
N PHE A 11 -2.06 4.34 16.76
CA PHE A 11 -2.56 4.72 15.45
C PHE A 11 -3.70 3.83 14.95
N ILE A 12 -3.81 2.59 15.38
CA ILE A 12 -4.99 1.76 15.15
C ILE A 12 -6.23 2.42 15.79
N LEU A 13 -6.13 2.86 17.05
CA LEU A 13 -7.22 3.54 17.75
C LEU A 13 -7.56 4.89 17.14
N ILE A 14 -6.54 5.71 16.84
CA ILE A 14 -6.74 7.02 16.19
C ILE A 14 -7.44 6.85 14.85
N ARG A 15 -7.02 5.87 14.04
CA ARG A 15 -7.60 5.60 12.73
C ARG A 15 -9.06 5.16 12.84
N LYS A 16 -9.40 4.26 13.76
CA LYS A 16 -10.78 3.86 14.05
C LYS A 16 -11.65 5.07 14.43
N LYS A 17 -11.13 5.96 15.30
CA LYS A 17 -11.87 7.13 15.79
C LYS A 17 -12.02 8.24 14.73
N LYS A 18 -11.00 8.44 13.88
CA LYS A 18 -10.92 9.58 12.94
C LYS A 18 -11.14 9.18 11.48
N TYR A 19 -11.52 7.92 11.22
CA TYR A 19 -11.77 7.45 9.87
C TYR A 19 -12.84 8.29 9.17
N PHE A 20 -12.59 8.60 7.91
CA PHE A 20 -13.61 9.14 7.01
C PHE A 20 -13.45 8.52 5.62
N GLN A 21 -14.55 8.43 4.90
CA GLN A 21 -14.52 7.90 3.55
C GLN A 21 -13.94 8.94 2.58
N VAL A 22 -12.83 8.60 1.93
CA VAL A 22 -12.20 9.49 0.95
C VAL A 22 -13.07 9.64 -0.30
N LYS A 23 -13.11 10.86 -0.87
CA LYS A 23 -13.77 11.17 -2.15
C LYS A 23 -12.86 10.80 -3.32
N LYS A 24 -13.42 10.70 -4.54
CA LYS A 24 -12.64 10.40 -5.76
C LYS A 24 -11.44 11.36 -5.96
N ASN A 25 -11.61 12.63 -5.61
CA ASN A 25 -10.56 13.64 -5.74
C ASN A 25 -9.30 13.36 -4.90
N TYR A 26 -9.41 12.55 -3.85
CA TYR A 26 -8.26 12.10 -3.07
C TYR A 26 -7.19 11.44 -3.96
N PHE A 27 -7.60 10.67 -4.97
CA PHE A 27 -6.68 9.93 -5.83
C PHE A 27 -6.18 10.73 -7.05
N LYS A 28 -6.68 11.94 -7.29
CA LYS A 28 -6.29 12.77 -8.45
C LYS A 28 -4.78 12.98 -8.56
N PRO A 29 -4.03 13.35 -7.48
CA PRO A 29 -2.57 13.50 -7.55
C PRO A 29 -1.84 12.19 -7.89
N LEU A 30 -2.33 11.05 -7.38
CA LEU A 30 -1.75 9.74 -7.69
C LEU A 30 -1.98 9.37 -9.16
N LEU A 31 -3.18 9.57 -9.69
CA LEU A 31 -3.48 9.31 -11.10
C LEU A 31 -2.62 10.16 -12.03
N GLN A 32 -2.43 11.45 -11.70
CA GLN A 32 -1.51 12.34 -12.43
C GLN A 32 -0.05 11.84 -12.36
N LEU A 33 0.39 11.36 -11.21
CA LEU A 33 1.73 10.78 -11.02
C LEU A 33 1.91 9.51 -11.86
N ILE A 34 0.91 8.61 -11.89
CA ILE A 34 0.91 7.38 -12.69
C ILE A 34 1.12 7.72 -14.18
N ILE A 35 0.34 8.68 -14.70
CA ILE A 35 0.44 9.13 -16.09
C ILE A 35 1.82 9.76 -16.35
N LYS A 36 2.23 10.74 -15.55
CA LYS A 36 3.52 11.44 -15.68
C LYS A 36 4.72 10.50 -15.67
N LYS A 37 4.66 9.46 -14.83
CA LYS A 37 5.74 8.46 -14.67
C LYS A 37 5.56 7.24 -15.56
N LYS A 38 4.56 7.24 -16.45
CA LYS A 38 4.24 6.17 -17.43
C LYS A 38 4.14 4.78 -16.78
N LYS A 39 3.58 4.70 -15.54
CA LYS A 39 3.43 3.44 -14.82
C LYS A 39 2.18 2.70 -15.32
N LYS A 40 2.29 1.38 -15.50
CA LYS A 40 1.21 0.55 -16.07
C LYS A 40 0.78 -0.61 -15.16
N ASN A 41 1.71 -1.16 -14.38
CA ASN A 41 1.46 -2.31 -13.51
C ASN A 41 1.39 -1.81 -12.05
N ILE A 42 0.17 -1.60 -11.55
CA ILE A 42 -0.06 -0.96 -10.26
C ILE A 42 -0.47 -2.01 -9.23
N SER A 43 0.33 -2.15 -8.18
CA SER A 43 -0.04 -2.93 -7.02
C SER A 43 -0.84 -2.06 -6.06
N LEU A 44 -1.99 -2.56 -5.64
CA LEU A 44 -2.84 -1.98 -4.62
C LEU A 44 -2.93 -2.95 -3.43
N TYR A 45 -3.62 -2.56 -2.38
CA TYR A 45 -4.05 -3.46 -1.30
C TYR A 45 -5.59 -3.47 -1.23
N TYR A 46 -6.17 -4.52 -0.69
CA TYR A 46 -7.59 -4.51 -0.34
C TYR A 46 -7.74 -3.87 1.04
N PRO A 47 -8.57 -2.82 1.21
CA PRO A 47 -8.59 -2.04 2.44
C PRO A 47 -9.13 -2.86 3.61
N SER A 48 -8.48 -2.74 4.75
CA SER A 48 -8.88 -3.34 6.02
C SER A 48 -8.67 -2.36 7.18
N ASN A 49 -9.28 -2.63 8.33
CA ASN A 49 -9.00 -1.89 9.56
C ASN A 49 -8.99 -0.35 9.41
N TYR A 50 -9.99 0.21 8.73
CA TYR A 50 -10.11 1.66 8.49
C TYR A 50 -8.95 2.26 7.68
N GLU A 51 -8.37 1.51 6.76
CA GLU A 51 -7.41 2.02 5.78
C GLU A 51 -8.09 2.92 4.75
N VAL A 52 -7.29 3.69 4.01
CA VAL A 52 -7.79 4.42 2.85
C VAL A 52 -8.39 3.43 1.85
N ASP A 53 -9.65 3.64 1.50
CA ASP A 53 -10.38 2.76 0.60
C ASP A 53 -9.84 2.83 -0.83
N THR A 54 -9.09 1.81 -1.23
CA THR A 54 -8.48 1.66 -2.56
C THR A 54 -9.45 1.12 -3.61
N THR A 55 -10.66 0.67 -3.25
CA THR A 55 -11.63 0.15 -4.22
C THR A 55 -12.01 1.19 -5.28
N LYS A 56 -12.05 2.47 -4.88
CA LYS A 56 -12.27 3.60 -5.81
C LYS A 56 -11.14 3.76 -6.82
N LEU A 57 -9.90 3.48 -6.40
CA LEU A 57 -8.72 3.52 -7.27
C LEU A 57 -8.72 2.31 -8.22
N PHE A 58 -9.07 1.11 -7.73
CA PHE A 58 -9.30 -0.06 -8.60
C PHE A 58 -10.31 0.25 -9.70
N LYS A 59 -11.43 0.89 -9.34
CA LYS A 59 -12.46 1.29 -10.32
C LYS A 59 -11.91 2.28 -11.34
N ALA A 60 -11.14 3.27 -10.91
CA ALA A 60 -10.59 4.30 -11.78
C ALA A 60 -9.54 3.74 -12.77
N LEU A 61 -8.69 2.82 -12.32
CA LEU A 61 -7.65 2.20 -13.14
C LEU A 61 -8.19 1.04 -14.00
N GLY A 62 -9.10 0.22 -13.45
CA GLY A 62 -9.64 -0.97 -14.11
C GLY A 62 -10.61 -0.67 -15.25
N GLY A 63 -11.12 0.57 -15.38
CA GLY A 63 -11.97 1.01 -16.47
C GLY A 63 -11.24 1.19 -17.81
N THR A 64 -9.91 1.09 -17.82
CA THR A 64 -9.10 1.23 -19.04
C THR A 64 -8.24 -0.02 -19.25
N LYS A 65 -8.01 -0.41 -20.52
CA LYS A 65 -7.07 -1.48 -20.86
C LYS A 65 -5.59 -1.09 -20.64
N SER A 66 -5.34 0.18 -20.29
CA SER A 66 -4.00 0.76 -20.16
C SER A 66 -3.28 0.34 -18.87
N TYR A 67 -4.01 -0.14 -17.85
CA TYR A 67 -3.43 -0.48 -16.55
C TYR A 67 -3.74 -1.92 -16.14
N LEU A 68 -2.73 -2.57 -15.56
CA LEU A 68 -2.91 -3.82 -14.85
C LEU A 68 -2.89 -3.55 -13.35
N THR A 69 -3.91 -4.00 -12.65
CA THR A 69 -3.98 -3.91 -11.19
C THR A 69 -3.72 -5.25 -10.54
N SER A 70 -3.08 -5.25 -9.38
CA SER A 70 -2.74 -6.46 -8.63
C SER A 70 -2.95 -6.27 -7.13
N LEU A 71 -3.15 -7.39 -6.44
CA LEU A 71 -3.14 -7.49 -4.99
C LEU A 71 -1.95 -8.33 -4.50
N PRO A 72 -1.43 -8.04 -3.30
CA PRO A 72 -0.41 -8.87 -2.67
C PRO A 72 -1.00 -10.22 -2.23
N VAL A 73 -0.21 -11.26 -2.40
CA VAL A 73 -0.46 -12.61 -1.87
C VAL A 73 0.75 -13.00 -1.03
N ILE A 74 0.50 -13.52 0.16
CA ILE A 74 1.55 -13.97 1.08
C ILE A 74 1.58 -15.48 1.07
N SER A 75 2.69 -16.05 0.59
CA SER A 75 2.90 -17.49 0.56
C SER A 75 3.16 -18.04 1.97
N HIS A 76 3.00 -19.35 2.16
CA HIS A 76 3.23 -20.03 3.46
C HIS A 76 4.62 -19.77 4.07
N ASN A 77 5.65 -19.65 3.23
CA ASN A 77 7.01 -19.30 3.65
C ASN A 77 7.23 -17.81 3.95
N GLY A 78 6.16 -16.98 3.99
CA GLY A 78 6.22 -15.55 4.27
C GLY A 78 6.76 -14.68 3.14
N THR A 79 6.95 -15.23 1.92
CA THR A 79 7.28 -14.43 0.75
C THR A 79 6.02 -13.75 0.19
N MET A 80 6.19 -12.56 -0.37
CA MET A 80 5.10 -11.80 -0.99
C MET A 80 5.26 -11.80 -2.51
N LYS A 81 4.17 -12.05 -3.22
CA LYS A 81 4.03 -11.92 -4.67
C LYS A 81 2.81 -11.07 -5.01
N PHE A 82 2.71 -10.60 -6.23
CA PHE A 82 1.59 -9.80 -6.70
C PHE A 82 0.87 -10.53 -7.81
N VAL A 83 -0.45 -10.62 -7.67
CA VAL A 83 -1.33 -11.35 -8.57
C VAL A 83 -2.33 -10.40 -9.18
N GLN A 84 -2.52 -10.48 -10.49
CA GLN A 84 -3.53 -9.67 -11.15
C GLN A 84 -4.89 -9.87 -10.50
N TRP A 85 -5.53 -8.76 -10.21
CA TRP A 85 -6.88 -8.74 -9.66
C TRP A 85 -7.66 -7.56 -10.23
N LYS A 86 -8.90 -7.82 -10.60
CA LYS A 86 -9.86 -6.81 -11.04
C LYS A 86 -10.94 -6.68 -10.00
N LEU A 87 -11.55 -5.50 -9.91
CA LEU A 87 -12.68 -5.29 -9.03
C LEU A 87 -13.80 -6.26 -9.40
N ARG A 88 -14.30 -7.03 -8.42
CA ARG A 88 -15.27 -8.12 -8.49
C ARG A 88 -14.68 -9.52 -8.72
N ASP A 89 -13.39 -9.70 -9.00
CA ASP A 89 -12.81 -11.03 -8.95
C ASP A 89 -12.93 -11.60 -7.53
N PRO A 90 -13.16 -12.90 -7.36
CA PRO A 90 -13.31 -13.53 -6.05
C PRO A 90 -12.07 -13.34 -5.16
N LEU A 91 -12.33 -13.08 -3.89
CA LEU A 91 -11.31 -13.00 -2.83
C LEU A 91 -11.55 -14.08 -1.78
N ARG A 92 -10.48 -14.50 -1.12
CA ARG A 92 -10.52 -15.37 0.05
C ARG A 92 -9.74 -14.74 1.21
N VAL A 93 -10.07 -15.12 2.42
CA VAL A 93 -9.28 -14.76 3.60
C VAL A 93 -8.10 -15.71 3.69
N ASN A 94 -6.88 -15.17 3.82
CA ASN A 94 -5.68 -15.97 4.03
C ASN A 94 -5.45 -16.26 5.53
N ASN A 95 -4.44 -17.08 5.84
CA ASN A 95 -4.10 -17.46 7.23
C ASN A 95 -3.68 -16.29 8.14
N TYR A 96 -3.49 -15.10 7.57
CA TYR A 96 -3.14 -13.87 8.32
C TYR A 96 -4.33 -12.91 8.47
N GLY A 97 -5.54 -13.32 8.04
CA GLY A 97 -6.76 -12.51 8.11
C GLY A 97 -6.90 -11.43 7.02
N PHE A 98 -6.09 -11.49 5.95
CA PHE A 98 -6.17 -10.54 4.84
C PHE A 98 -6.88 -11.16 3.64
N LEU A 99 -7.59 -10.30 2.89
CA LEU A 99 -8.19 -10.70 1.63
C LEU A 99 -7.15 -10.77 0.51
N GLU A 100 -7.11 -11.90 -0.19
CA GLU A 100 -6.25 -12.16 -1.34
C GLU A 100 -7.02 -12.80 -2.50
N PRO A 101 -6.55 -12.67 -3.77
CA PRO A 101 -7.20 -13.30 -4.91
C PRO A 101 -7.31 -14.81 -4.78
N VAL A 102 -8.49 -15.36 -5.09
CA VAL A 102 -8.68 -16.83 -5.21
C VAL A 102 -7.85 -17.37 -6.36
N ASN A 103 -7.96 -16.75 -7.54
CA ASN A 103 -7.16 -17.14 -8.71
C ASN A 103 -5.78 -16.47 -8.64
N GLN A 104 -4.73 -17.26 -8.47
CA GLN A 104 -3.36 -16.81 -8.33
C GLN A 104 -2.46 -17.14 -9.53
N LYS A 105 -3.05 -17.57 -10.67
CA LYS A 105 -2.28 -18.01 -11.85
C LYS A 105 -1.53 -16.86 -12.54
N ARG A 106 -2.08 -15.64 -12.55
CA ARG A 106 -1.49 -14.50 -13.27
C ARG A 106 -0.69 -13.60 -12.35
N MET A 107 0.59 -13.90 -12.21
CA MET A 107 1.54 -13.05 -11.47
C MET A 107 1.91 -11.81 -12.29
N ILE A 108 2.09 -10.70 -11.59
CA ILE A 108 2.51 -9.41 -12.16
C ILE A 108 3.75 -8.91 -11.41
N SER A 109 4.66 -8.28 -12.13
CA SER A 109 5.73 -7.46 -11.54
C SER A 109 5.28 -5.99 -11.57
N PRO A 110 4.83 -5.40 -10.45
CA PRO A 110 4.39 -4.02 -10.42
C PRO A 110 5.55 -3.04 -10.64
N ASP A 111 5.23 -1.92 -11.29
CA ASP A 111 6.12 -0.77 -11.47
C ASP A 111 5.71 0.43 -10.60
N LEU A 112 4.56 0.32 -9.91
CA LEU A 112 4.13 1.20 -8.84
C LEU A 112 3.47 0.39 -7.72
N PHE A 113 3.94 0.60 -6.49
CA PHE A 113 3.42 -0.05 -5.29
C PHE A 113 2.67 0.95 -4.42
N VAL A 114 1.38 0.72 -4.25
CA VAL A 114 0.57 1.40 -3.23
C VAL A 114 0.68 0.61 -1.94
N VAL A 115 1.29 1.22 -0.93
CA VAL A 115 1.72 0.55 0.31
C VAL A 115 0.83 0.98 1.48
N PRO A 116 0.20 0.03 2.20
CA PRO A 116 -0.56 0.35 3.41
C PRO A 116 0.36 0.76 4.55
N LEU A 117 -0.15 1.61 5.45
CA LEU A 117 0.59 2.07 6.62
C LEU A 117 -0.32 2.47 7.77
N LEU A 118 0.21 2.42 8.99
CA LEU A 118 -0.45 2.93 10.20
C LEU A 118 -0.06 4.37 10.50
N ALA A 119 1.21 4.73 10.26
CA ALA A 119 1.72 6.08 10.44
C ALA A 119 2.84 6.37 9.44
N TYR A 120 3.09 7.66 9.20
CA TYR A 120 4.20 8.14 8.38
C TYR A 120 4.83 9.38 9.03
N ASP A 121 6.07 9.70 8.64
CA ASP A 121 6.73 10.92 9.08
C ASP A 121 7.13 11.85 7.90
N ARG A 122 7.69 13.01 8.22
CA ARG A 122 8.14 13.99 7.21
C ARG A 122 9.21 13.48 6.25
N PHE A 123 9.91 12.41 6.64
CA PHE A 123 10.96 11.80 5.83
C PHE A 123 10.43 10.67 4.94
N ARG A 124 9.10 10.43 4.93
CA ARG A 124 8.41 9.34 4.23
C ARG A 124 8.78 7.93 4.76
N ASN A 125 9.27 7.86 6.01
CA ASN A 125 9.32 6.60 6.71
C ASN A 125 7.89 6.18 7.08
N ARG A 126 7.62 4.88 7.05
CA ARG A 126 6.31 4.34 7.40
C ARG A 126 6.37 3.39 8.57
N LEU A 127 5.31 3.36 9.34
CA LEU A 127 5.03 2.32 10.32
C LEU A 127 3.95 1.39 9.76
N GLY A 128 4.33 0.17 9.43
CA GLY A 128 3.40 -0.89 9.03
C GLY A 128 2.92 -1.71 10.23
N TYR A 129 2.22 -2.79 9.95
CA TYR A 129 1.61 -3.68 10.96
C TYR A 129 2.60 -4.61 11.69
N GLY A 130 3.89 -4.58 11.36
CA GLY A 130 4.93 -5.29 12.09
C GLY A 130 5.41 -6.61 11.47
N LYS A 131 4.74 -7.14 10.47
CA LYS A 131 5.16 -8.40 9.80
C LYS A 131 6.32 -8.22 8.79
N GLY A 132 6.60 -6.99 8.34
CA GLY A 132 7.73 -6.65 7.46
C GLY A 132 7.65 -7.20 6.04
N TYR A 133 6.49 -7.67 5.56
CA TYR A 133 6.34 -8.24 4.22
C TYR A 133 6.75 -7.27 3.10
N TYR A 134 6.22 -6.05 3.13
CA TYR A 134 6.57 -5.02 2.15
C TYR A 134 8.05 -4.64 2.22
N ASP A 135 8.64 -4.52 3.41
CA ASP A 135 10.05 -4.13 3.54
C ASP A 135 10.97 -5.19 2.93
N ARG A 136 10.75 -6.47 3.25
CA ARG A 136 11.51 -7.58 2.65
C ARG A 136 11.34 -7.64 1.15
N PHE A 137 10.09 -7.55 0.66
CA PHE A 137 9.81 -7.61 -0.77
C PHE A 137 10.45 -6.43 -1.51
N LEU A 138 10.19 -5.18 -1.09
CA LEU A 138 10.70 -3.98 -1.76
C LEU A 138 12.22 -3.93 -1.75
N LYS A 139 12.87 -4.35 -0.66
CA LYS A 139 14.32 -4.44 -0.57
C LYS A 139 14.89 -5.44 -1.58
N LYS A 140 14.28 -6.63 -1.71
CA LYS A 140 14.66 -7.64 -2.70
C LYS A 140 14.39 -7.13 -4.12
N HIS A 141 13.21 -6.60 -4.38
CA HIS A 141 12.78 -6.11 -5.69
C HIS A 141 13.66 -4.95 -6.19
N ARG A 142 14.12 -4.06 -5.31
CA ARG A 142 15.02 -2.95 -5.65
C ARG A 142 16.40 -3.40 -6.17
N LYS A 143 16.82 -4.61 -5.82
CA LYS A 143 18.08 -5.19 -6.35
C LYS A 143 17.95 -5.61 -7.81
N SER A 144 16.80 -6.16 -8.20
CA SER A 144 16.53 -6.68 -9.55
C SER A 144 15.89 -5.65 -10.49
N ASN A 145 15.14 -4.71 -9.95
CA ASN A 145 14.48 -3.65 -10.72
C ASN A 145 14.55 -2.33 -9.94
N ARG A 146 15.17 -1.30 -10.52
CA ARG A 146 15.27 0.03 -9.93
C ARG A 146 14.20 1.02 -10.42
N ASN A 147 13.49 0.67 -11.49
CA ASN A 147 12.50 1.55 -12.11
C ASN A 147 11.07 1.31 -11.59
N PHE A 148 10.87 1.33 -10.28
CA PHE A 148 9.54 1.32 -9.69
C PHE A 148 9.36 2.47 -8.69
N LEU A 149 8.11 2.74 -8.35
CA LEU A 149 7.74 3.75 -7.38
C LEU A 149 6.95 3.13 -6.22
N THR A 150 7.11 3.72 -5.06
CA THR A 150 6.38 3.36 -3.84
C THR A 150 5.61 4.56 -3.31
N ILE A 151 4.33 4.40 -3.06
CA ILE A 151 3.48 5.45 -2.49
C ILE A 151 2.65 4.92 -1.33
N GLY A 152 2.73 5.57 -0.19
CA GLY A 152 1.87 5.29 0.96
C GLY A 152 0.55 6.05 0.87
N LEU A 153 -0.58 5.39 1.09
CA LEU A 153 -1.86 6.08 1.26
C LEU A 153 -2.14 6.24 2.74
N ALA A 154 -2.48 7.45 3.14
CA ALA A 154 -2.72 7.80 4.54
C ALA A 154 -3.74 8.93 4.67
N PHE A 155 -4.25 9.09 5.87
CA PHE A 155 -4.92 10.31 6.29
C PHE A 155 -3.89 11.27 6.91
N SER A 156 -4.07 12.58 6.80
CA SER A 156 -3.11 13.56 7.34
C SER A 156 -2.89 13.39 8.85
N PHE A 157 -3.91 12.94 9.60
CA PHE A 157 -3.80 12.68 11.03
C PHE A 157 -2.90 11.47 11.38
N GLN A 158 -2.48 10.64 10.39
CA GLN A 158 -1.52 9.55 10.59
C GLN A 158 -0.07 10.04 10.60
N LYS A 159 0.17 11.36 10.45
CA LYS A 159 1.51 11.93 10.54
C LYS A 159 2.05 11.80 11.96
N TYR A 160 3.26 11.26 12.07
CA TYR A 160 4.00 11.12 13.32
C TYR A 160 5.28 11.96 13.30
N LYS A 161 5.75 12.45 14.46
CA LYS A 161 6.91 13.34 14.54
C LYS A 161 8.16 12.72 13.89
N LYS A 162 8.53 11.51 14.32
CA LYS A 162 9.67 10.74 13.78
C LYS A 162 9.45 9.25 14.05
N ILE A 163 9.40 8.45 13.00
CA ILE A 163 9.28 6.99 13.11
C ILE A 163 10.69 6.42 13.33
N PRO A 164 10.91 5.60 14.38
CA PRO A 164 12.17 4.90 14.52
C PRO A 164 12.36 3.93 13.36
N THR A 165 13.48 4.06 12.67
CA THR A 165 13.83 3.21 11.51
C THR A 165 14.95 2.25 11.86
N SER A 166 14.97 1.11 11.17
CA SER A 166 16.04 0.13 11.20
C SER A 166 16.62 -0.04 9.79
N LYS A 167 17.75 -0.74 9.67
CA LYS A 167 18.35 -1.10 8.37
C LYS A 167 17.44 -1.93 7.44
N HIS A 168 16.34 -2.46 7.99
CA HIS A 168 15.39 -3.28 7.24
C HIS A 168 14.20 -2.48 6.72
N ASP A 169 13.91 -1.31 7.28
CA ASP A 169 12.78 -0.48 6.89
C ASP A 169 13.06 0.22 5.55
N VAL A 170 12.08 0.21 4.64
CA VAL A 170 12.19 0.85 3.33
C VAL A 170 11.41 2.15 3.34
N LYS A 171 12.12 3.24 3.05
CA LYS A 171 11.53 4.56 2.85
C LYS A 171 10.70 4.58 1.57
N LEU A 172 9.55 5.24 1.60
CA LEU A 172 8.69 5.41 0.44
C LEU A 172 9.12 6.61 -0.41
N ASP A 173 8.80 6.56 -1.71
CA ASP A 173 9.08 7.67 -2.62
C ASP A 173 8.07 8.79 -2.41
N TYR A 174 6.81 8.46 -2.09
CA TYR A 174 5.73 9.43 -1.86
C TYR A 174 4.80 8.99 -0.73
N ILE A 175 4.12 9.98 -0.13
CA ILE A 175 2.94 9.78 0.72
C ILE A 175 1.80 10.62 0.13
N LEU A 176 0.63 10.00 -0.06
CA LEU A 176 -0.61 10.68 -0.44
C LEU A 176 -1.55 10.76 0.75
N THR A 177 -2.07 11.95 0.99
CA THR A 177 -3.14 12.23 1.97
C THR A 177 -4.23 13.08 1.32
N GLU A 178 -5.31 13.38 2.06
CA GLU A 178 -6.34 14.33 1.61
C GLU A 178 -5.81 15.77 1.44
N LYS A 179 -4.60 16.05 1.94
CA LYS A 179 -3.93 17.35 1.81
C LYS A 179 -2.98 17.42 0.61
N GLY A 180 -2.85 16.32 -0.14
CA GLY A 180 -1.97 16.22 -1.31
C GLY A 180 -0.91 15.13 -1.21
N ILE A 181 0.00 15.14 -2.19
CA ILE A 181 1.12 14.20 -2.32
C ILE A 181 2.44 14.91 -2.00
N PHE A 182 3.33 14.26 -1.30
CA PHE A 182 4.66 14.77 -0.93
C PHE A 182 5.71 13.65 -0.79
#